data_213d1e5740885fc326e7e7c96b61b6dc
#
_entry.id   213d1e5740885fc326e7e7c96b61b6dc
#
_cell.length_a   1.000
_cell.length_b   1.000
_cell.length_c   1.000
_cell.angle_alpha   90.00
_cell.angle_beta   90.00
_cell.angle_gamma   90.00
#
_symmetry.space_group_name_H-M   'P 1'
#
loop_
_entity.id
_entity.type
_entity.pdbx_description
1 polymer ?
#
loop_
_entity_poly.entity_id
_entity_poly.type
_entity_poly.pdbx_seq_one_letter_code
_entity_poly.pdbx_strand_id
1 'polypeptide(L)'
;MEGKQGKPRLKPPFPADVGVFGCPTTVTNVETVAVAPDICRRGGEWFAGMGRPRNSGTKLFNISGHVNNPCTVEEEMSIPLKELIQRHAGDVIGGWDNLLAIIPGGSSTPLIPKKYGVCQLPCMRVVIF
;
A
#
# COMPACT_ATOMS: atom_id res chain seq x y z
N MET A 1 14.57 -12.39 13.34
CA MET A 1 14.17 -12.95 14.63
C MET A 1 15.13 -14.03 15.11
N GLU A 2 15.56 -14.93 14.27
CA GLU A 2 16.51 -15.99 14.66
C GLU A 2 17.98 -15.51 14.83
N GLY A 3 18.27 -14.23 14.68
CA GLY A 3 19.63 -13.68 14.73
C GLY A 3 20.52 -14.06 13.55
N LYS A 4 19.91 -14.55 12.46
CA LYS A 4 20.60 -14.96 11.23
C LYS A 4 20.30 -14.00 10.10
N GLN A 5 21.14 -14.01 9.06
CA GLN A 5 20.87 -13.26 7.83
C GLN A 5 19.52 -13.69 7.22
N GLY A 6 18.71 -12.72 6.83
CA GLY A 6 17.43 -12.96 6.18
C GLY A 6 17.62 -13.51 4.76
N LYS A 7 17.60 -14.82 4.63
CA LYS A 7 17.64 -15.53 3.35
C LYS A 7 16.28 -16.19 3.09
N PRO A 8 15.76 -16.10 1.86
CA PRO A 8 14.55 -16.84 1.47
C PRO A 8 14.76 -18.35 1.65
N ARG A 9 13.73 -19.04 2.12
CA ARG A 9 13.70 -20.51 2.18
C ARG A 9 12.74 -21.03 1.11
N LEU A 10 13.09 -22.15 0.52
CA LEU A 10 12.20 -22.85 -0.42
C LEU A 10 10.99 -23.42 0.34
N LYS A 11 9.83 -23.33 -0.27
CA LYS A 11 8.61 -23.99 0.17
C LYS A 11 8.35 -25.22 -0.72
N PRO A 12 7.85 -26.36 -0.26
CA PRO A 12 7.61 -26.75 1.14
C PRO A 12 8.93 -27.00 1.94
N PRO A 13 8.91 -26.94 3.30
CA PRO A 13 7.73 -26.78 4.13
C PRO A 13 7.23 -25.34 4.17
N PHE A 14 5.93 -25.16 4.42
CA PHE A 14 5.34 -23.85 4.64
C PHE A 14 5.58 -23.38 6.08
N PRO A 15 5.61 -22.05 6.34
CA PRO A 15 5.80 -21.51 7.69
C PRO A 15 4.77 -22.00 8.71
N ALA A 16 3.56 -22.32 8.25
CA ALA A 16 2.52 -22.89 9.10
C ALA A 16 2.90 -24.27 9.69
N ASP A 17 3.75 -25.01 8.99
CA ASP A 17 4.23 -26.32 9.43
C ASP A 17 5.59 -26.18 10.14
N VAL A 18 6.54 -25.51 9.49
CA VAL A 18 7.90 -25.32 9.99
C VAL A 18 8.34 -23.88 9.71
N GLY A 19 8.23 -22.99 10.70
CA GLY A 19 8.56 -21.57 10.62
C GLY A 19 9.75 -21.17 11.48
N VAL A 20 9.58 -20.09 12.23
CA VAL A 20 10.64 -19.51 13.11
C VAL A 20 11.00 -20.53 14.19
N PHE A 21 12.29 -20.75 14.38
CA PHE A 21 12.87 -21.75 15.28
C PHE A 21 12.36 -23.19 15.06
N GLY A 22 11.92 -23.50 13.85
CA GLY A 22 11.36 -24.81 13.52
C GLY A 22 9.93 -25.04 14.03
N CYS A 23 9.27 -24.01 14.55
CA CYS A 23 7.91 -24.08 15.09
C CYS A 23 6.87 -23.63 14.05
N PRO A 24 5.63 -24.12 14.16
CA PRO A 24 4.52 -23.58 13.37
C PRO A 24 4.39 -22.07 13.56
N THR A 25 4.32 -21.33 12.46
CA THR A 25 4.38 -19.87 12.49
C THR A 25 3.35 -19.26 11.56
N THR A 26 2.53 -18.34 12.08
CA THR A 26 1.66 -17.50 11.28
C THR A 26 2.46 -16.31 10.72
N VAL A 27 2.33 -16.07 9.42
CA VAL A 27 2.93 -14.92 8.73
C VAL A 27 1.84 -13.94 8.37
N THR A 28 1.95 -12.72 8.88
CA THR A 28 0.95 -11.66 8.66
C THR A 28 1.64 -10.36 8.25
N ASN A 29 0.99 -9.58 7.39
CA ASN A 29 1.48 -8.26 6.99
C ASN A 29 1.55 -7.33 8.20
N VAL A 30 2.65 -6.59 8.32
CA VAL A 30 2.88 -5.64 9.42
C VAL A 30 1.78 -4.58 9.48
N GLU A 31 1.32 -4.07 8.36
CA GLU A 31 0.23 -3.08 8.28
C GLU A 31 -1.07 -3.64 8.89
N THR A 32 -1.40 -4.89 8.58
CA THR A 32 -2.57 -5.59 9.18
C THR A 32 -2.42 -5.71 10.70
N VAL A 33 -1.25 -6.09 11.17
CA VAL A 33 -0.99 -6.22 12.62
C VAL A 33 -1.04 -4.88 13.32
N ALA A 34 -0.54 -3.82 12.67
CA ALA A 34 -0.50 -2.47 13.24
C ALA A 34 -1.91 -1.90 13.51
N VAL A 35 -2.86 -2.15 12.62
CA VAL A 35 -4.25 -1.63 12.77
C VAL A 35 -5.14 -2.55 13.61
N ALA A 36 -4.78 -3.82 13.78
CA ALA A 36 -5.60 -4.79 14.50
C ALA A 36 -5.98 -4.36 15.93
N PRO A 37 -5.08 -3.79 16.77
CA PRO A 37 -5.43 -3.33 18.11
C PRO A 37 -6.49 -2.22 18.11
N ASP A 38 -6.45 -1.32 17.13
CA ASP A 38 -7.44 -0.24 17.01
C ASP A 38 -8.80 -0.78 16.57
N ILE A 39 -8.81 -1.72 15.65
CA ILE A 39 -10.05 -2.42 15.24
C ILE A 39 -10.67 -3.17 16.43
N CYS A 40 -9.85 -3.87 17.23
CA CYS A 40 -10.33 -4.55 18.43
C CYS A 40 -10.91 -3.59 19.48
N ARG A 41 -10.34 -2.40 19.62
CA ARG A 41 -10.81 -1.40 20.58
C ARG A 41 -12.04 -0.63 20.10
N ARG A 42 -12.10 -0.28 18.82
CA ARG A 42 -13.11 0.63 18.24
C ARG A 42 -14.22 -0.08 17.49
N GLY A 43 -14.01 -1.36 17.18
CA GLY A 43 -14.94 -2.18 16.41
C GLY A 43 -14.68 -2.16 14.90
N GLY A 44 -15.13 -3.23 14.23
CA GLY A 44 -14.96 -3.38 12.78
C GLY A 44 -15.74 -2.34 11.98
N GLU A 45 -16.90 -1.92 12.45
CA GLU A 45 -17.73 -0.90 11.80
C GLU A 45 -17.00 0.46 11.72
N TRP A 46 -16.29 0.84 12.78
CA TRP A 46 -15.46 2.05 12.76
C TRP A 46 -14.44 2.01 11.61
N PHE A 47 -13.72 0.90 11.46
CA PHE A 47 -12.72 0.76 10.40
C PHE A 47 -13.35 0.67 9.01
N ALA A 48 -14.46 -0.04 8.90
CA ALA A 48 -15.23 -0.17 7.65
C ALA A 48 -15.92 1.13 7.22
N GLY A 49 -16.11 2.07 8.13
CA GLY A 49 -16.64 3.41 7.85
C GLY A 49 -15.66 4.33 7.13
N MET A 50 -14.37 4.01 7.12
CA MET A 50 -13.36 4.74 6.37
C MET A 50 -13.27 4.21 4.94
N GLY A 51 -13.21 5.11 3.94
CA GLY A 51 -13.18 4.73 2.53
C GLY A 51 -14.57 4.48 1.94
N ARG A 52 -14.66 3.59 0.96
CA ARG A 52 -15.89 3.29 0.24
C ARG A 52 -16.38 1.87 0.46
N PRO A 53 -17.71 1.61 0.29
CA PRO A 53 -18.24 0.25 0.34
C PRO A 53 -17.45 -0.72 -0.55
N ARG A 54 -17.09 -1.90 -0.01
CA ARG A 54 -16.26 -2.95 -0.62
C ARG A 54 -14.77 -2.60 -0.78
N ASN A 55 -14.35 -1.40 -0.39
CA ASN A 55 -12.95 -0.99 -0.40
C ASN A 55 -12.72 0.01 0.73
N SER A 56 -12.90 -0.44 1.95
CA SER A 56 -12.88 0.34 3.18
C SER A 56 -11.58 0.16 3.98
N GLY A 57 -11.44 0.97 5.00
CA GLY A 57 -10.27 1.02 5.85
C GLY A 57 -9.23 2.04 5.38
N THR A 58 -8.09 2.04 6.03
CA THR A 58 -6.94 2.89 5.70
C THR A 58 -5.80 2.08 5.10
N LYS A 59 -4.89 2.75 4.42
CA LYS A 59 -3.69 2.15 3.86
C LYS A 59 -2.54 3.15 3.81
N LEU A 60 -1.30 2.63 3.93
CA LEU A 60 -0.09 3.41 3.67
C LEU A 60 0.18 3.50 2.17
N PHE A 61 0.28 4.70 1.65
CA PHE A 61 0.66 4.99 0.28
C PHE A 61 2.06 5.58 0.23
N ASN A 62 2.94 4.92 -0.53
CA ASN A 62 4.29 5.42 -0.80
C ASN A 62 4.30 6.06 -2.19
N ILE A 63 4.41 7.37 -2.24
CA ILE A 63 4.39 8.15 -3.48
C ILE A 63 5.82 8.56 -3.83
N SER A 64 6.28 8.21 -5.02
CA SER A 64 7.63 8.52 -5.49
C SER A 64 7.67 8.71 -7.00
N GLY A 65 8.82 9.13 -7.52
CA GLY A 65 9.03 9.41 -8.94
C GLY A 65 8.94 10.90 -9.25
N HIS A 66 8.28 11.27 -10.34
CA HIS A 66 8.23 12.64 -10.85
C HIS A 66 7.20 13.53 -10.14
N VAL A 67 7.33 13.64 -8.81
CA VAL A 67 6.49 14.49 -7.95
C VAL A 67 7.34 15.50 -7.19
N ASN A 68 6.71 16.62 -6.77
CA ASN A 68 7.42 17.67 -6.06
C ASN A 68 7.92 17.21 -4.68
N ASN A 69 7.12 16.43 -3.94
CA ASN A 69 7.45 15.97 -2.60
C ASN A 69 7.17 14.47 -2.46
N PRO A 70 8.14 13.59 -2.74
CA PRO A 70 8.00 12.17 -2.47
C PRO A 70 7.70 11.92 -0.98
N CYS A 71 6.68 11.12 -0.68
CA CYS A 71 6.21 10.92 0.70
C CYS A 71 5.58 9.57 0.91
N THR A 72 5.42 9.21 2.19
CA THR A 72 4.59 8.11 2.66
C THR A 72 3.49 8.67 3.51
N VAL A 73 2.25 8.37 3.18
CA VAL A 73 1.06 8.87 3.88
C VAL A 73 0.07 7.76 4.15
N GLU A 74 -0.68 7.87 5.24
CA GLU A 74 -1.85 7.06 5.48
C GLU A 74 -3.08 7.80 4.98
N GLU A 75 -3.90 7.12 4.21
CA GLU A 75 -5.16 7.64 3.69
C GLU A 75 -6.24 6.56 3.65
N GLU A 76 -7.47 6.99 3.52
CA GLU A 76 -8.60 6.10 3.31
C GLU A 76 -8.49 5.35 1.98
N MET A 77 -8.92 4.10 2.00
CA MET A 77 -9.04 3.32 0.77
C MET A 77 -10.02 3.98 -0.20
N SER A 78 -9.74 3.85 -1.48
CA SER A 78 -10.53 4.47 -2.58
C SER A 78 -10.33 5.97 -2.79
N ILE A 79 -9.32 6.58 -2.17
CA ILE A 79 -8.93 7.93 -2.57
C ILE A 79 -8.53 7.94 -4.06
N PRO A 80 -9.01 8.91 -4.86
CA PRO A 80 -8.56 9.04 -6.25
C PRO A 80 -7.06 9.33 -6.33
N LEU A 81 -6.34 8.67 -7.24
CA LEU A 81 -4.88 8.85 -7.39
C LEU A 81 -4.48 10.30 -7.63
N LYS A 82 -5.24 11.03 -8.42
CA LYS A 82 -4.98 12.45 -8.66
C LYS A 82 -5.04 13.25 -7.36
N GLU A 83 -6.07 13.03 -6.57
CA GLU A 83 -6.25 13.70 -5.27
C GLU A 83 -5.11 13.33 -4.31
N LEU A 84 -4.77 12.05 -4.22
CA LEU A 84 -3.66 11.57 -3.39
C LEU A 84 -2.33 12.26 -3.74
N ILE A 85 -2.01 12.36 -5.03
CA ILE A 85 -0.78 12.98 -5.52
C ILE A 85 -0.79 14.50 -5.26
N GLN A 86 -1.89 15.17 -5.57
CA GLN A 86 -1.99 16.62 -5.40
C GLN A 86 -1.98 17.03 -3.93
N ARG A 87 -2.74 16.32 -3.09
CA ARG A 87 -2.87 16.64 -1.66
C ARG A 87 -1.57 16.42 -0.89
N HIS A 88 -0.88 15.30 -1.13
CA HIS A 88 0.25 14.88 -0.28
C HIS A 88 1.60 15.08 -0.95
N ALA A 89 1.73 14.82 -2.24
CA ALA A 89 2.99 14.91 -2.95
C ALA A 89 3.23 16.27 -3.65
N GLY A 90 2.35 17.23 -3.44
CA GLY A 90 2.49 18.58 -4.02
C GLY A 90 2.41 18.61 -5.54
N ASP A 91 1.67 17.68 -6.14
CA ASP A 91 1.48 17.48 -7.57
C ASP A 91 2.72 16.90 -8.30
N VAL A 92 2.52 16.60 -9.57
CA VAL A 92 3.56 16.19 -10.52
C VAL A 92 4.46 17.39 -10.83
N ILE A 93 5.76 17.16 -10.99
CA ILE A 93 6.70 18.23 -11.40
C ILE A 93 6.26 18.80 -12.76
N GLY A 94 6.02 20.11 -12.82
CA GLY A 94 5.48 20.75 -14.01
C GLY A 94 3.95 20.64 -14.15
N GLY A 95 3.27 20.14 -13.12
CA GLY A 95 1.82 20.02 -13.05
C GLY A 95 1.26 18.72 -13.65
N TRP A 96 -0.02 18.48 -13.40
CA TRP A 96 -0.71 17.24 -13.82
C TRP A 96 -0.62 16.98 -15.35
N ASP A 97 -0.48 18.02 -16.14
CA ASP A 97 -0.39 17.88 -17.59
C ASP A 97 0.93 17.27 -18.06
N ASN A 98 1.95 17.33 -17.24
CA ASN A 98 3.24 16.70 -17.47
C ASN A 98 3.30 15.21 -17.07
N LEU A 99 2.23 14.66 -16.53
CA LEU A 99 2.14 13.26 -16.18
C LEU A 99 2.10 12.38 -17.44
N LEU A 100 3.00 11.42 -17.55
CA LEU A 100 2.99 10.40 -18.59
C LEU A 100 2.23 9.16 -18.17
N ALA A 101 2.62 8.56 -17.05
CA ALA A 101 2.04 7.33 -16.53
C ALA A 101 2.30 7.16 -15.03
N ILE A 102 1.54 6.25 -14.43
CA ILE A 102 1.65 5.86 -13.03
C ILE A 102 1.84 4.35 -12.95
N ILE A 103 2.76 3.87 -12.11
CA ILE A 103 2.85 2.47 -11.72
C ILE A 103 2.16 2.31 -10.35
N PRO A 104 0.98 1.70 -10.29
CA PRO A 104 0.31 1.43 -9.03
C PRO A 104 0.74 0.09 -8.47
N GLY A 105 1.48 0.07 -7.38
CA GLY A 105 1.82 -1.16 -6.66
C GLY A 105 3.16 -1.81 -7.01
N GLY A 106 3.92 -1.27 -7.95
CA GLY A 106 5.26 -1.74 -8.30
C GLY A 106 5.36 -2.42 -9.68
N SER A 107 6.53 -2.97 -10.00
CA SER A 107 6.87 -3.48 -11.35
C SER A 107 6.03 -4.65 -11.85
N SER A 108 5.29 -5.32 -10.98
CA SER A 108 4.37 -6.41 -11.33
C SER A 108 2.99 -5.95 -11.79
N THR A 109 2.71 -4.63 -11.71
CA THR A 109 1.43 -4.06 -12.11
C THR A 109 1.55 -3.30 -13.44
N PRO A 110 0.48 -3.32 -14.28
CA PRO A 110 0.47 -2.55 -15.51
C PRO A 110 0.60 -1.05 -15.27
N LEU A 111 1.28 -0.37 -16.19
CA LEU A 111 1.31 1.10 -16.24
C LEU A 111 -0.09 1.66 -16.49
N ILE A 112 -0.46 2.67 -15.73
CA ILE A 112 -1.68 3.43 -15.93
C ILE A 112 -1.33 4.74 -16.65
N PRO A 113 -1.73 4.91 -17.91
CA PRO A 113 -1.59 6.19 -18.61
C PRO A 113 -2.39 7.31 -17.94
N LYS A 114 -1.95 8.57 -18.09
CA LYS A 114 -2.59 9.79 -17.55
C LYS A 114 -4.12 9.81 -17.70
N LYS A 115 -4.64 9.37 -18.85
CA LYS A 115 -6.09 9.36 -19.15
C LYS A 115 -6.92 8.53 -18.16
N TYR A 116 -6.30 7.57 -17.46
CA TYR A 116 -6.92 6.72 -16.45
C TYR A 116 -6.49 7.08 -15.02
N GLY A 117 -5.68 8.12 -14.83
CA GLY A 117 -5.14 8.55 -13.53
C GLY A 117 -6.20 9.05 -12.52
N VAL A 118 -7.47 9.09 -12.91
CA VAL A 118 -8.60 9.39 -12.03
C VAL A 118 -9.12 8.12 -11.32
N CYS A 119 -8.58 6.94 -11.68
CA CYS A 119 -9.01 5.67 -11.12
C CYS A 119 -8.71 5.57 -9.62
N GLN A 120 -9.62 4.92 -8.91
CA GLN A 120 -9.44 4.51 -7.52
C GLN A 120 -8.73 3.16 -7.51
N LEU A 121 -7.58 3.08 -6.88
CA LEU A 121 -6.80 1.85 -6.87
C LEU A 121 -6.46 1.43 -5.43
N PRO A 122 -6.50 0.13 -5.15
CA PRO A 122 -6.08 -0.44 -3.88
C PRO A 122 -4.55 -0.65 -3.83
N CYS A 123 -3.74 0.38 -4.12
CA CYS A 123 -2.29 0.22 -4.25
C CYS A 123 -1.52 0.77 -3.06
N MET A 124 -0.49 0.05 -2.62
CA MET A 124 0.41 0.47 -1.54
C MET A 124 1.55 1.37 -2.03
N ARG A 125 1.92 1.29 -3.30
CA ARG A 125 3.06 2.02 -3.88
C ARG A 125 2.67 2.68 -5.18
N VAL A 126 2.95 3.95 -5.30
CA VAL A 126 2.68 4.75 -6.49
C VAL A 126 3.99 5.34 -6.99
N VAL A 127 4.41 4.97 -8.19
CA VAL A 127 5.58 5.54 -8.86
C VAL A 127 5.09 6.32 -10.07
N ILE A 128 5.55 7.56 -10.22
CA ILE A 128 5.07 8.54 -11.20
C ILE A 128 6.17 8.86 -12.19
N PHE A 129 5.83 8.89 -13.46
CA PHE A 129 6.71 9.19 -14.59
C PHE A 129 6.21 10.39 -15.40
#